data_d14e32fddb3c2b3bfef307de412acc62
#
_entry.id   d14e32fddb3c2b3bfef307de412acc62
#
_cell.length_a   1.000
_cell.length_b   1.000
_cell.length_c   1.000
_cell.angle_alpha   90.00
_cell.angle_beta   90.00
_cell.angle_gamma   90.00
#
_symmetry.space_group_name_H-M   'P 1'
#
loop_
_entity.id
_entity.type
_entity.pdbx_description
1 polymer ?
#
loop_
_entity_poly.entity_id
_entity_poly.type
_entity_poly.pdbx_seq_one_letter_code
_entity_poly.pdbx_strand_id
1 'polypeptide(L)'
;PYTTLFRSPNAARGDFIDFTQNHGVVSEEDADAVIPYKLRDEQAKAVQKTMEYFTGREEAEFLWNAKPRFGKTLSAYDLCINKLQVKNVLIVTNRPAIANSWYQDYETFFGPQSGYLFVSNVDGIKDRKFVYSREEYLKKIDKNTKGCIEFVSLQDLKGSIYFGGRFDKLSEISADKGLTWDVLIVDEAHEGVDTYKTDTAFNHIRRKWTLHLSGTPFKALANDKFPESAIYNWTYADEQKKKRDWDASCEIENPYANLPRLSLFTYQMSDIVRDRVKKGIELADDDIEEFAFDLNEFFKTNESGKFVHDADVDKFLDALTRQEKFPFSTPELRDELKHTFWILNRVANAKALAKKLKLHPVFKDYEIILAAGDGRLDDDDENEKSFDKVTKAIAAYDKTITLSVGQLTTGVTIPEWTAVLMLSNMASPALYMQAAFRAQNPCLFTDSDGNTYRKQNAYVFDFDPARTLTIFEQFANDLIPETSGDKGDFDSRKRHVRELLNFFPVYGEDDEGSMIELDAEKVLTIPRHIHAREVVERGFMSNFL
;
A
#
# COMPACT_ATOMS: atom_id res chain seq x y z
N PRO A 1 3.10 -24.06 -16.57
CA PRO A 1 4.14 -23.04 -16.53
C PRO A 1 3.59 -21.60 -16.39
N TYR A 2 2.24 -21.40 -16.41
CA TYR A 2 1.64 -20.07 -16.48
C TYR A 2 1.15 -19.52 -15.13
N THR A 3 1.29 -20.24 -14.04
CA THR A 3 0.63 -19.97 -12.76
C THR A 3 1.32 -18.98 -11.84
N THR A 4 2.47 -18.42 -12.23
CA THR A 4 3.24 -17.49 -11.37
C THR A 4 3.07 -16.00 -11.71
N LEU A 5 2.38 -15.68 -12.80
CA LEU A 5 2.28 -14.30 -13.31
C LEU A 5 1.05 -13.51 -12.82
N PHE A 6 0.03 -14.19 -12.32
CA PHE A 6 -1.27 -13.59 -12.05
C PHE A 6 -1.38 -13.10 -10.61
N ARG A 7 -1.30 -11.79 -10.41
CA ARG A 7 -1.35 -11.15 -9.09
C ARG A 7 -2.34 -10.03 -8.94
N SER A 8 -2.93 -9.57 -10.03
CA SER A 8 -4.13 -8.77 -9.93
C SER A 8 -5.26 -9.48 -10.65
N PRO A 9 -6.49 -9.41 -10.13
CA PRO A 9 -7.65 -10.01 -10.78
C PRO A 9 -7.86 -9.52 -12.22
N ASN A 10 -7.49 -8.27 -12.49
CA ASN A 10 -7.62 -7.69 -13.82
C ASN A 10 -6.52 -8.17 -14.78
N ALA A 11 -5.28 -8.36 -14.30
CA ALA A 11 -4.23 -8.97 -15.11
C ALA A 11 -4.56 -10.44 -15.42
N ALA A 12 -4.98 -11.21 -14.41
CA ALA A 12 -5.40 -12.60 -14.59
C ALA A 12 -6.56 -12.72 -15.62
N ARG A 13 -7.53 -11.80 -15.56
CA ARG A 13 -8.68 -11.80 -16.47
C ARG A 13 -8.30 -11.34 -17.87
N GLY A 14 -7.41 -10.37 -18.01
CA GLY A 14 -6.88 -9.91 -19.31
C GLY A 14 -6.06 -11.00 -19.99
N ASP A 15 -5.14 -11.62 -19.28
CA ASP A 15 -4.29 -12.68 -19.81
C ASP A 15 -5.07 -13.99 -20.04
N PHE A 16 -6.11 -14.24 -19.25
CA PHE A 16 -7.03 -15.36 -19.48
C PHE A 16 -7.86 -15.13 -20.76
N ILE A 17 -8.34 -13.92 -21.00
CA ILE A 17 -9.04 -13.54 -22.24
C ILE A 17 -8.10 -13.69 -23.44
N ASP A 18 -6.85 -13.25 -23.32
CA ASP A 18 -5.83 -13.37 -24.36
C ASP A 18 -5.48 -14.84 -24.65
N PHE A 19 -5.34 -15.65 -23.59
CA PHE A 19 -5.16 -17.11 -23.71
C PHE A 19 -6.36 -17.79 -24.39
N THR A 20 -7.60 -17.41 -24.05
CA THR A 20 -8.81 -18.00 -24.63
C THR A 20 -9.05 -17.56 -26.07
N GLN A 21 -8.71 -16.32 -26.44
CA GLN A 21 -8.74 -15.85 -27.82
C GLN A 21 -7.75 -16.56 -28.72
N ASN A 22 -6.61 -16.97 -28.19
CA ASN A 22 -5.56 -17.65 -28.93
C ASN A 22 -5.69 -19.19 -28.98
N HIS A 23 -6.49 -19.80 -28.08
CA HIS A 23 -6.55 -21.26 -27.88
C HIS A 23 -7.95 -21.88 -28.01
N GLY A 24 -8.97 -21.12 -28.41
CA GLY A 24 -10.33 -21.62 -28.69
C GLY A 24 -11.38 -21.23 -27.64
N VAL A 25 -12.64 -21.39 -28.00
CA VAL A 25 -13.82 -21.00 -27.22
C VAL A 25 -13.90 -21.85 -25.93
N VAL A 26 -13.81 -21.18 -24.78
CA VAL A 26 -14.12 -21.79 -23.48
C VAL A 26 -15.64 -21.91 -23.37
N SER A 27 -16.16 -23.08 -23.02
CA SER A 27 -17.59 -23.29 -22.75
C SER A 27 -18.01 -22.54 -21.47
N GLU A 28 -19.30 -22.23 -21.31
CA GLU A 28 -19.82 -21.64 -20.07
C GLU A 28 -19.49 -22.51 -18.83
N GLU A 29 -19.33 -23.81 -18.99
CA GLU A 29 -18.91 -24.76 -17.93
C GLU A 29 -17.46 -24.57 -17.52
N ASP A 30 -16.57 -24.10 -18.41
CA ASP A 30 -15.17 -23.80 -18.10
C ASP A 30 -14.97 -22.45 -17.39
N ALA A 31 -15.96 -21.58 -17.46
CA ALA A 31 -15.91 -20.27 -16.79
C ALA A 31 -15.90 -20.36 -15.24
N ASP A 32 -16.33 -21.48 -14.69
CA ASP A 32 -16.31 -21.77 -13.24
C ASP A 32 -15.11 -22.66 -12.83
N ALA A 33 -14.22 -22.99 -13.75
CA ALA A 33 -13.03 -23.79 -13.46
C ALA A 33 -11.99 -23.00 -12.66
N VAL A 34 -11.53 -23.56 -11.54
CA VAL A 34 -10.44 -22.95 -10.76
C VAL A 34 -9.13 -23.00 -11.54
N ILE A 35 -8.36 -21.92 -11.42
CA ILE A 35 -7.04 -21.82 -12.05
C ILE A 35 -6.02 -22.56 -11.17
N PRO A 36 -5.29 -23.54 -11.71
CA PRO A 36 -4.22 -24.20 -10.96
C PRO A 36 -3.09 -23.21 -10.66
N TYR A 37 -2.56 -23.25 -9.45
CA TYR A 37 -1.47 -22.38 -9.02
C TYR A 37 -0.30 -23.16 -8.43
N LYS A 38 0.86 -22.54 -8.41
CA LYS A 38 2.04 -23.00 -7.71
C LYS A 38 2.59 -21.84 -6.87
N LEU A 39 2.75 -22.06 -5.57
CA LEU A 39 3.39 -21.08 -4.71
C LEU A 39 4.86 -20.87 -5.15
N ARG A 40 5.30 -19.62 -5.10
CA ARG A 40 6.72 -19.30 -5.21
C ARG A 40 7.46 -19.80 -3.97
N ASP A 41 8.80 -19.94 -4.10
CA ASP A 41 9.66 -20.47 -3.04
C ASP A 41 9.46 -19.75 -1.69
N GLU A 42 9.40 -18.41 -1.70
CA GLU A 42 9.20 -17.61 -0.49
C GLU A 42 7.80 -17.80 0.10
N GLN A 43 6.78 -17.94 -0.73
CA GLN A 43 5.43 -18.24 -0.29
C GLN A 43 5.35 -19.65 0.32
N ALA A 44 5.94 -20.64 -0.36
CA ALA A 44 6.01 -22.01 0.13
C ALA A 44 6.79 -22.11 1.46
N LYS A 45 7.87 -21.34 1.61
CA LYS A 45 8.64 -21.27 2.88
C LYS A 45 7.82 -20.63 4.00
N ALA A 46 7.06 -19.56 3.74
CA ALA A 46 6.17 -18.96 4.73
C ALA A 46 5.13 -19.95 5.22
N VAL A 47 4.46 -20.62 4.28
CA VAL A 47 3.45 -21.65 4.56
C VAL A 47 4.07 -22.81 5.37
N GLN A 48 5.20 -23.33 4.94
CA GLN A 48 5.88 -24.44 5.59
C GLN A 48 6.30 -24.09 7.03
N LYS A 49 6.96 -22.93 7.22
CA LYS A 49 7.42 -22.48 8.56
C LYS A 49 6.21 -22.30 9.50
N THR A 50 5.10 -21.75 9.00
CA THR A 50 3.89 -21.57 9.79
C THR A 50 3.24 -22.89 10.15
N MET A 51 3.12 -23.81 9.19
CA MET A 51 2.59 -25.16 9.42
C MET A 51 3.41 -25.89 10.50
N GLU A 52 4.72 -25.89 10.39
CA GLU A 52 5.62 -26.51 11.39
C GLU A 52 5.47 -25.87 12.77
N TYR A 53 5.33 -24.53 12.83
CA TYR A 53 5.14 -23.82 14.08
C TYR A 53 3.80 -24.13 14.73
N PHE A 54 2.72 -24.25 13.98
CA PHE A 54 1.39 -24.55 14.49
C PHE A 54 1.23 -26.02 14.88
N THR A 55 1.89 -26.93 14.18
CA THR A 55 1.77 -28.36 14.42
C THR A 55 2.24 -28.72 15.83
N GLY A 56 1.39 -29.43 16.58
CA GLY A 56 1.67 -29.85 17.95
C GLY A 56 1.44 -28.80 19.03
N ARG A 57 0.98 -27.58 18.67
CA ARG A 57 0.59 -26.54 19.63
C ARG A 57 -0.93 -26.44 19.70
N GLU A 58 -1.49 -26.35 20.90
CA GLU A 58 -2.93 -26.16 21.11
C GLU A 58 -3.34 -24.74 20.78
N GLU A 59 -2.51 -23.75 21.16
CA GLU A 59 -2.67 -22.33 20.84
C GLU A 59 -1.34 -21.78 20.36
N ALA A 60 -1.37 -21.00 19.27
CA ALA A 60 -0.19 -20.33 18.75
C ALA A 60 -0.55 -19.14 17.88
N GLU A 61 0.35 -18.15 17.86
CA GLU A 61 0.26 -16.99 16.98
C GLU A 61 1.50 -16.91 16.10
N PHE A 62 1.31 -16.58 14.83
CA PHE A 62 2.40 -16.44 13.85
C PHE A 62 2.23 -15.16 13.03
N LEU A 63 3.34 -14.49 12.73
CA LEU A 63 3.36 -13.26 11.96
C LEU A 63 4.01 -13.45 10.58
N TRP A 64 3.30 -13.10 9.52
CA TRP A 64 3.90 -12.85 8.22
C TRP A 64 4.14 -11.36 8.02
N ASN A 65 5.38 -10.95 8.19
CA ASN A 65 5.87 -9.65 7.80
C ASN A 65 6.30 -9.72 6.33
N ALA A 66 5.36 -9.57 5.43
CA ALA A 66 5.61 -9.72 4.02
C ALA A 66 5.08 -8.52 3.24
N LYS A 67 5.97 -7.88 2.48
CA LYS A 67 5.66 -6.68 1.69
C LYS A 67 4.36 -6.82 0.88
N PRO A 68 3.72 -5.70 0.49
CA PRO A 68 2.61 -5.74 -0.48
C PRO A 68 2.98 -6.56 -1.72
N ARG A 69 2.02 -7.29 -2.27
CA ARG A 69 2.17 -8.20 -3.42
C ARG A 69 3.01 -9.46 -3.17
N PHE A 70 3.31 -9.78 -1.94
CA PHE A 70 3.82 -11.11 -1.60
C PHE A 70 2.85 -12.23 -2.02
N GLY A 71 1.56 -11.95 -2.10
CA GLY A 71 0.51 -12.95 -2.31
C GLY A 71 0.09 -13.61 -1.00
N LYS A 72 -0.01 -12.79 0.06
CA LYS A 72 -0.40 -13.24 1.41
C LYS A 72 -1.72 -13.99 1.41
N THR A 73 -2.73 -13.50 0.70
CA THR A 73 -4.08 -14.08 0.60
C THR A 73 -4.03 -15.51 0.06
N LEU A 74 -3.45 -15.70 -1.12
CA LEU A 74 -3.31 -17.02 -1.74
C LEU A 74 -2.50 -17.99 -0.85
N SER A 75 -1.40 -17.51 -0.27
CA SER A 75 -0.56 -18.32 0.61
C SER A 75 -1.27 -18.71 1.90
N ALA A 76 -2.11 -17.83 2.45
CA ALA A 76 -2.92 -18.11 3.64
C ALA A 76 -4.01 -19.14 3.34
N TYR A 77 -4.65 -19.07 2.19
CA TYR A 77 -5.57 -20.12 1.74
C TYR A 77 -4.86 -21.46 1.57
N ASP A 78 -3.69 -21.49 0.92
CA ASP A 78 -2.92 -22.72 0.77
C ASP A 78 -2.54 -23.34 2.12
N LEU A 79 -2.12 -22.50 3.07
CA LEU A 79 -1.85 -22.94 4.44
C LEU A 79 -3.08 -23.60 5.07
N CYS A 80 -4.22 -22.92 5.06
CA CYS A 80 -5.42 -23.38 5.75
C CYS A 80 -6.09 -24.58 5.08
N ILE A 81 -6.24 -24.52 3.75
CA ILE A 81 -7.01 -25.49 2.96
C ILE A 81 -6.18 -26.72 2.61
N ASN A 82 -4.97 -26.51 2.08
CA ASN A 82 -4.16 -27.59 1.52
C ASN A 82 -3.19 -28.21 2.54
N LYS A 83 -2.63 -27.41 3.44
CA LYS A 83 -1.59 -27.89 4.36
C LYS A 83 -2.16 -28.30 5.72
N LEU A 84 -2.88 -27.40 6.38
CA LEU A 84 -3.46 -27.67 7.69
C LEU A 84 -4.80 -28.41 7.60
N GLN A 85 -5.50 -28.30 6.48
CA GLN A 85 -6.81 -28.91 6.23
C GLN A 85 -7.83 -28.64 7.35
N VAL A 86 -7.84 -27.39 7.82
CA VAL A 86 -8.71 -26.95 8.92
C VAL A 86 -10.15 -26.79 8.46
N LYS A 87 -11.12 -26.86 9.39
CA LYS A 87 -12.55 -26.75 9.06
C LYS A 87 -13.03 -25.30 9.03
N ASN A 88 -12.67 -24.52 10.04
CA ASN A 88 -13.23 -23.20 10.25
C ASN A 88 -12.14 -22.15 10.23
N VAL A 89 -12.17 -21.28 9.22
CA VAL A 89 -11.25 -20.14 9.07
C VAL A 89 -12.04 -18.85 9.23
N LEU A 90 -11.62 -17.99 10.15
CA LEU A 90 -12.15 -16.64 10.31
C LEU A 90 -11.12 -15.63 9.83
N ILE A 91 -11.50 -14.78 8.88
CA ILE A 91 -10.66 -13.69 8.37
C ILE A 91 -11.22 -12.38 8.92
N VAL A 92 -10.37 -11.62 9.57
CA VAL A 92 -10.71 -10.29 10.13
C VAL A 92 -9.77 -9.26 9.55
N THR A 93 -10.31 -8.18 9.02
CA THR A 93 -9.55 -7.03 8.53
C THR A 93 -10.10 -5.73 9.07
N ASN A 94 -9.24 -4.74 9.20
CA ASN A 94 -9.66 -3.37 9.55
C ASN A 94 -10.35 -2.65 8.37
N ARG A 95 -10.23 -3.17 7.15
CA ARG A 95 -10.72 -2.53 5.92
C ARG A 95 -11.63 -3.47 5.13
N PRO A 96 -12.94 -3.28 5.17
CA PRO A 96 -13.90 -4.06 4.38
C PRO A 96 -13.61 -4.10 2.87
N ALA A 97 -13.04 -3.02 2.31
CA ALA A 97 -12.65 -2.98 0.89
C ALA A 97 -11.69 -4.10 0.46
N ILE A 98 -10.92 -4.68 1.39
CA ILE A 98 -10.03 -5.82 1.14
C ILE A 98 -10.83 -7.12 0.92
N ALA A 99 -12.09 -7.17 1.31
CA ALA A 99 -12.96 -8.33 1.13
C ALA A 99 -12.99 -8.82 -0.32
N ASN A 100 -13.04 -7.89 -1.27
CA ASN A 100 -13.00 -8.23 -2.69
C ASN A 100 -11.74 -9.02 -3.08
N SER A 101 -10.57 -8.66 -2.56
CA SER A 101 -9.31 -9.37 -2.85
C SER A 101 -9.33 -10.81 -2.30
N TRP A 102 -9.83 -10.99 -1.06
CA TRP A 102 -9.99 -12.30 -0.45
C TRP A 102 -10.99 -13.16 -1.22
N TYR A 103 -12.13 -12.59 -1.60
CA TYR A 103 -13.14 -13.30 -2.36
C TYR A 103 -12.64 -13.69 -3.76
N GLN A 104 -11.95 -12.78 -4.47
CA GLN A 104 -11.45 -13.04 -5.81
C GLN A 104 -10.40 -14.15 -5.84
N ASP A 105 -9.45 -14.17 -4.87
CA ASP A 105 -8.49 -15.26 -4.76
C ASP A 105 -9.20 -16.60 -4.44
N TYR A 106 -10.24 -16.56 -3.59
CA TYR A 106 -11.04 -17.75 -3.33
C TYR A 106 -11.76 -18.25 -4.60
N GLU A 107 -12.48 -17.36 -5.29
CA GLU A 107 -13.21 -17.70 -6.52
C GLU A 107 -12.26 -18.24 -7.60
N THR A 108 -11.11 -17.60 -7.77
CA THR A 108 -10.14 -17.93 -8.83
C THR A 108 -9.41 -19.26 -8.58
N PHE A 109 -8.99 -19.53 -7.35
CA PHE A 109 -8.06 -20.62 -7.07
C PHE A 109 -8.67 -21.79 -6.29
N PHE A 110 -9.81 -21.61 -5.64
CA PHE A 110 -10.40 -22.62 -4.78
C PHE A 110 -11.86 -22.91 -5.15
N GLY A 111 -12.74 -21.94 -5.10
CA GLY A 111 -14.16 -22.09 -5.37
C GLY A 111 -14.88 -23.11 -4.49
N PRO A 112 -16.19 -23.31 -4.65
CA PRO A 112 -16.96 -24.31 -3.90
C PRO A 112 -16.50 -25.75 -4.08
N GLN A 113 -15.86 -26.06 -5.23
CA GLN A 113 -15.32 -27.40 -5.52
C GLN A 113 -14.15 -27.79 -4.61
N SER A 114 -13.52 -26.86 -3.91
CA SER A 114 -12.56 -27.15 -2.85
C SER A 114 -13.20 -27.86 -1.63
N GLY A 115 -14.52 -27.75 -1.51
CA GLY A 115 -15.29 -28.19 -0.36
C GLY A 115 -15.39 -27.14 0.75
N TYR A 116 -14.78 -25.96 0.58
CA TYR A 116 -14.90 -24.84 1.51
C TYR A 116 -15.87 -23.80 0.95
N LEU A 117 -16.80 -23.34 1.78
CA LEU A 117 -17.77 -22.32 1.40
C LEU A 117 -17.37 -20.97 1.97
N PHE A 118 -17.48 -19.92 1.16
CA PHE A 118 -17.14 -18.56 1.57
C PHE A 118 -18.35 -17.89 2.22
N VAL A 119 -18.19 -17.40 3.44
CA VAL A 119 -19.27 -16.82 4.25
C VAL A 119 -18.94 -15.34 4.53
N SER A 120 -19.85 -14.43 4.23
CA SER A 120 -19.71 -13.02 4.58
C SER A 120 -21.02 -12.26 4.47
N ASN A 121 -21.19 -11.26 5.34
CA ASN A 121 -22.27 -10.27 5.28
C ASN A 121 -21.77 -8.87 4.93
N VAL A 122 -20.51 -8.74 4.50
CA VAL A 122 -19.91 -7.45 4.09
C VAL A 122 -20.54 -6.98 2.79
N ASP A 123 -21.05 -5.74 2.77
CA ASP A 123 -21.84 -5.18 1.66
C ASP A 123 -21.15 -5.28 0.29
N GLY A 124 -19.82 -5.09 0.23
CA GLY A 124 -19.07 -5.16 -1.03
C GLY A 124 -19.00 -6.54 -1.68
N ILE A 125 -19.29 -7.63 -0.95
CA ILE A 125 -19.15 -9.00 -1.47
C ILE A 125 -20.34 -9.91 -1.20
N LYS A 126 -21.28 -9.56 -0.31
CA LYS A 126 -22.39 -10.42 0.12
C LYS A 126 -23.27 -10.95 -1.03
N ASP A 127 -23.37 -10.19 -2.12
CA ASP A 127 -24.20 -10.54 -3.29
C ASP A 127 -23.39 -11.24 -4.41
N ARG A 128 -22.13 -11.61 -4.15
CA ARG A 128 -21.29 -12.32 -5.12
C ARG A 128 -21.71 -13.79 -5.24
N LYS A 129 -21.41 -14.42 -6.38
CA LYS A 129 -21.90 -15.74 -6.81
C LYS A 129 -21.72 -16.88 -5.78
N PHE A 130 -20.61 -16.93 -5.08
CA PHE A 130 -20.27 -18.02 -4.14
C PHE A 130 -20.11 -17.52 -2.71
N VAL A 131 -20.70 -16.38 -2.38
CA VAL A 131 -20.74 -15.83 -1.03
C VAL A 131 -22.09 -16.19 -0.40
N TYR A 132 -22.04 -16.70 0.80
CA TYR A 132 -23.21 -17.14 1.55
C TYR A 132 -23.30 -16.38 2.85
N SER A 133 -24.53 -16.09 3.30
CA SER A 133 -24.76 -15.73 4.69
C SER A 133 -24.51 -16.94 5.59
N ARG A 134 -24.31 -16.74 6.89
CA ARG A 134 -24.15 -17.84 7.84
C ARG A 134 -25.37 -18.78 7.84
N GLU A 135 -26.57 -18.24 7.71
CA GLU A 135 -27.81 -19.06 7.65
C GLU A 135 -27.86 -19.93 6.39
N GLU A 136 -27.48 -19.39 5.25
CA GLU A 136 -27.39 -20.15 4.00
C GLU A 136 -26.31 -21.22 4.06
N TYR A 137 -25.15 -20.90 4.64
CA TYR A 137 -24.08 -21.87 4.86
C TYR A 137 -24.58 -23.08 5.66
N LEU A 138 -25.27 -22.86 6.79
CA LEU A 138 -25.80 -23.92 7.61
C LEU A 138 -26.82 -24.82 6.89
N LYS A 139 -27.57 -24.27 5.93
CA LYS A 139 -28.50 -25.01 5.07
C LYS A 139 -27.80 -25.78 3.94
N LYS A 140 -26.60 -25.34 3.54
CA LYS A 140 -25.84 -25.93 2.43
C LYS A 140 -24.83 -27.00 2.84
N ILE A 141 -24.57 -27.14 4.13
CA ILE A 141 -23.64 -28.16 4.63
C ILE A 141 -24.13 -29.56 4.19
N ASP A 142 -23.28 -30.26 3.49
CA ASP A 142 -23.47 -31.63 3.04
C ASP A 142 -22.22 -32.48 3.31
N LYS A 143 -22.25 -33.75 2.87
CA LYS A 143 -21.10 -34.67 3.03
C LYS A 143 -19.82 -34.26 2.29
N ASN A 144 -19.90 -33.35 1.33
CA ASN A 144 -18.78 -32.85 0.56
C ASN A 144 -18.18 -31.55 1.14
N THR A 145 -18.93 -30.92 2.07
CA THR A 145 -18.51 -29.70 2.74
C THR A 145 -17.40 -30.00 3.73
N LYS A 146 -16.18 -29.53 3.47
CA LYS A 146 -15.02 -29.67 4.35
C LYS A 146 -14.98 -28.61 5.44
N GLY A 147 -15.46 -27.41 5.14
CA GLY A 147 -15.46 -26.31 6.11
C GLY A 147 -15.97 -24.98 5.55
N CYS A 148 -15.77 -23.94 6.33
CA CYS A 148 -16.08 -22.56 5.91
C CYS A 148 -14.88 -21.63 6.07
N ILE A 149 -14.90 -20.60 5.22
CA ILE A 149 -14.03 -19.43 5.29
C ILE A 149 -14.97 -18.25 5.52
N GLU A 150 -14.95 -17.67 6.71
CA GLU A 150 -15.80 -16.53 7.03
C GLU A 150 -14.98 -15.25 7.07
N PHE A 151 -15.45 -14.25 6.36
CA PHE A 151 -14.82 -12.94 6.29
C PHE A 151 -15.67 -11.89 7.02
N VAL A 152 -15.06 -11.17 7.97
CA VAL A 152 -15.72 -10.17 8.82
C VAL A 152 -14.86 -8.92 8.92
N SER A 153 -15.49 -7.74 8.96
CA SER A 153 -14.76 -6.52 9.25
C SER A 153 -14.47 -6.37 10.74
N LEU A 154 -13.33 -5.78 11.09
CA LEU A 154 -12.99 -5.46 12.47
C LEU A 154 -13.96 -4.42 13.06
N GLN A 155 -14.56 -3.57 12.23
CA GLN A 155 -15.57 -2.59 12.65
C GLN A 155 -16.86 -3.29 13.10
N ASP A 156 -17.31 -4.28 12.35
CA ASP A 156 -18.47 -5.09 12.74
C ASP A 156 -18.22 -5.87 14.04
N LEU A 157 -17.02 -6.43 14.20
CA LEU A 157 -16.61 -7.07 15.46
C LEU A 157 -16.66 -6.08 16.63
N LYS A 158 -15.96 -4.94 16.52
CA LYS A 158 -15.91 -3.90 17.57
C LYS A 158 -17.29 -3.32 17.86
N GLY A 159 -18.20 -3.30 16.89
CA GLY A 159 -19.56 -2.82 17.03
C GLY A 159 -20.51 -3.79 17.73
N SER A 160 -20.19 -5.07 17.75
CA SER A 160 -21.07 -6.12 18.31
C SER A 160 -21.01 -6.20 19.85
N ILE A 161 -22.15 -6.39 20.50
CA ILE A 161 -22.24 -6.58 21.96
C ILE A 161 -21.48 -7.83 22.42
N TYR A 162 -21.37 -8.84 21.57
CA TYR A 162 -20.64 -10.08 21.86
C TYR A 162 -19.12 -9.90 21.91
N PHE A 163 -18.63 -8.77 21.44
CA PHE A 163 -17.20 -8.40 21.40
C PHE A 163 -16.95 -7.04 22.09
N GLY A 164 -17.84 -6.64 22.99
CA GLY A 164 -17.70 -5.40 23.78
C GLY A 164 -18.25 -4.14 23.11
N GLY A 165 -19.00 -4.28 22.00
CA GLY A 165 -19.67 -3.16 21.31
C GLY A 165 -21.09 -2.88 21.84
N ARG A 166 -21.94 -2.30 20.98
CA ARG A 166 -23.29 -1.83 21.33
C ARG A 166 -24.42 -2.46 20.50
N PHE A 167 -24.09 -3.17 19.42
CA PHE A 167 -25.05 -3.70 18.45
C PHE A 167 -25.17 -5.21 18.60
N ASP A 168 -26.40 -5.74 18.43
CA ASP A 168 -26.64 -7.19 18.40
C ASP A 168 -26.28 -7.75 17.01
N LYS A 169 -25.00 -8.02 16.80
CA LYS A 169 -24.45 -8.59 15.57
C LYS A 169 -23.46 -9.71 15.88
N LEU A 170 -23.27 -10.60 14.94
CA LEU A 170 -22.20 -11.62 14.93
C LEU A 170 -22.21 -12.55 16.16
N SER A 171 -23.41 -12.85 16.71
CA SER A 171 -23.54 -13.76 17.84
C SER A 171 -23.01 -15.16 17.53
N GLU A 172 -23.10 -15.58 16.29
CA GLU A 172 -22.69 -16.89 15.80
C GLU A 172 -21.18 -17.13 15.79
N ILE A 173 -20.37 -16.06 15.84
CA ILE A 173 -18.91 -16.18 15.94
C ILE A 173 -18.38 -15.95 17.36
N SER A 174 -19.26 -15.63 18.31
CA SER A 174 -18.89 -15.44 19.70
C SER A 174 -18.60 -16.77 20.40
N ALA A 175 -17.58 -16.78 21.26
CA ALA A 175 -17.24 -17.92 22.11
C ALA A 175 -18.41 -18.35 23.03
N ASP A 176 -19.27 -17.41 23.42
CA ASP A 176 -20.45 -17.68 24.27
C ASP A 176 -21.49 -18.60 23.56
N LYS A 177 -21.47 -18.65 22.26
CA LYS A 177 -22.27 -19.56 21.45
C LYS A 177 -21.60 -20.91 21.21
N GLY A 178 -20.46 -21.20 21.83
CA GLY A 178 -19.73 -22.44 21.71
C GLY A 178 -18.96 -22.63 20.39
N LEU A 179 -18.88 -21.59 19.55
CA LEU A 179 -18.13 -21.63 18.30
C LEU A 179 -16.64 -21.67 18.56
N THR A 180 -15.94 -22.46 17.75
CA THR A 180 -14.48 -22.58 17.78
C THR A 180 -13.96 -22.46 16.35
N TRP A 181 -12.97 -21.61 16.19
CA TRP A 181 -12.26 -21.43 14.94
C TRP A 181 -10.92 -22.19 14.97
N ASP A 182 -10.59 -22.86 13.89
CA ASP A 182 -9.26 -23.48 13.79
C ASP A 182 -8.19 -22.41 13.59
N VAL A 183 -8.43 -21.47 12.67
CA VAL A 183 -7.52 -20.38 12.37
C VAL A 183 -8.28 -19.04 12.32
N LEU A 184 -7.76 -18.06 13.06
CA LEU A 184 -8.07 -16.66 12.90
C LEU A 184 -6.97 -16.03 12.05
N ILE A 185 -7.32 -15.41 10.93
CA ILE A 185 -6.42 -14.61 10.10
C ILE A 185 -6.72 -13.13 10.37
N VAL A 186 -5.71 -12.37 10.80
CA VAL A 186 -5.80 -10.93 11.01
C VAL A 186 -5.02 -10.26 9.89
N ASP A 187 -5.74 -9.70 8.91
CA ASP A 187 -5.12 -9.01 7.77
C ASP A 187 -4.92 -7.54 8.08
N GLU A 188 -3.79 -6.98 7.61
CA GLU A 188 -3.28 -5.64 7.95
C GLU A 188 -3.21 -5.44 9.47
N ALA A 189 -2.58 -6.37 10.15
CA ALA A 189 -2.50 -6.45 11.61
C ALA A 189 -1.92 -5.20 12.29
N HIS A 190 -1.19 -4.35 11.56
CA HIS A 190 -0.63 -3.10 12.05
C HIS A 190 -1.66 -1.95 12.12
N GLU A 191 -2.81 -2.08 11.44
CA GLU A 191 -3.86 -1.07 11.43
C GLU A 191 -4.93 -1.35 12.49
N GLY A 192 -4.94 -0.57 13.57
CA GLY A 192 -6.03 -0.57 14.55
C GLY A 192 -6.12 -1.81 15.46
N VAL A 193 -5.14 -2.73 15.40
CA VAL A 193 -5.11 -3.95 16.23
C VAL A 193 -4.62 -3.66 17.64
N ASP A 194 -3.84 -2.61 17.86
CA ASP A 194 -3.26 -2.24 19.17
C ASP A 194 -4.21 -1.41 20.04
N THR A 195 -5.52 -1.67 20.00
CA THR A 195 -6.48 -0.97 20.86
C THR A 195 -7.12 -1.94 21.84
N TYR A 196 -7.38 -1.48 23.06
CA TYR A 196 -8.12 -2.25 24.07
C TYR A 196 -9.40 -2.90 23.55
N LYS A 197 -10.13 -2.23 22.66
CA LYS A 197 -11.35 -2.77 22.03
C LYS A 197 -11.07 -3.93 21.08
N THR A 198 -9.93 -3.92 20.40
CA THR A 198 -9.52 -5.01 19.51
C THR A 198 -9.13 -6.24 20.31
N ASP A 199 -8.34 -6.07 21.36
CA ASP A 199 -7.97 -7.16 22.26
C ASP A 199 -9.22 -7.76 22.92
N THR A 200 -10.16 -6.92 23.36
CA THR A 200 -11.46 -7.38 23.87
C THR A 200 -12.21 -8.19 22.84
N ALA A 201 -12.32 -7.72 21.59
CA ALA A 201 -13.01 -8.46 20.53
C ALA A 201 -12.35 -9.82 20.27
N PHE A 202 -11.03 -9.86 20.15
CA PHE A 202 -10.31 -11.10 19.87
C PHE A 202 -10.36 -12.10 21.04
N ASN A 203 -10.42 -11.64 22.29
CA ASN A 203 -10.58 -12.51 23.45
C ASN A 203 -11.93 -13.24 23.48
N HIS A 204 -12.96 -12.70 22.81
CA HIS A 204 -14.25 -13.37 22.66
C HIS A 204 -14.30 -14.36 21.49
N ILE A 205 -13.22 -14.49 20.71
CA ILE A 205 -13.13 -15.45 19.60
C ILE A 205 -12.33 -16.66 20.07
N ARG A 206 -13.00 -17.78 20.29
CA ARG A 206 -12.33 -19.06 20.59
C ARG A 206 -11.67 -19.60 19.32
N ARG A 207 -10.34 -19.68 19.33
CA ARG A 207 -9.53 -20.11 18.20
C ARG A 207 -8.36 -20.98 18.65
N LYS A 208 -7.91 -21.82 17.75
CA LYS A 208 -6.71 -22.62 17.97
C LYS A 208 -5.44 -21.84 17.61
N TRP A 209 -5.42 -21.26 16.41
CA TRP A 209 -4.26 -20.54 15.90
C TRP A 209 -4.63 -19.16 15.38
N THR A 210 -3.69 -18.22 15.46
CA THR A 210 -3.82 -16.89 14.87
C THR A 210 -2.67 -16.64 13.89
N LEU A 211 -3.01 -16.29 12.65
CA LEU A 211 -2.07 -15.84 11.64
C LEU A 211 -2.23 -14.34 11.43
N HIS A 212 -1.20 -13.58 11.77
CA HIS A 212 -1.15 -12.15 11.52
C HIS A 212 -0.48 -11.89 10.17
N LEU A 213 -1.14 -11.11 9.30
CA LEU A 213 -0.61 -10.68 8.01
C LEU A 213 -0.34 -9.19 8.07
N SER A 214 0.87 -8.77 7.70
CA SER A 214 1.21 -7.36 7.65
C SER A 214 2.25 -7.07 6.57
N GLY A 215 2.07 -5.97 5.87
CA GLY A 215 3.09 -5.41 4.96
C GLY A 215 4.11 -4.55 5.71
N THR A 216 3.78 -4.11 6.91
CA THR A 216 4.55 -3.16 7.70
C THR A 216 4.32 -3.40 9.21
N PRO A 217 4.91 -4.44 9.80
CA PRO A 217 4.66 -4.84 11.18
C PRO A 217 5.51 -4.10 12.23
N PHE A 218 5.98 -2.88 11.92
CA PHE A 218 6.91 -2.13 12.77
C PHE A 218 6.56 -2.17 14.26
N LYS A 219 5.29 -1.94 14.60
CA LYS A 219 4.86 -1.94 16.01
C LYS A 219 4.97 -3.31 16.66
N ALA A 220 4.64 -4.39 15.94
CA ALA A 220 4.70 -5.74 16.48
C ALA A 220 6.14 -6.19 16.74
N LEU A 221 7.07 -5.86 15.84
CA LEU A 221 8.49 -6.13 16.02
C LEU A 221 9.09 -5.27 17.13
N ALA A 222 8.78 -3.97 17.14
CA ALA A 222 9.28 -3.05 18.16
C ALA A 222 8.82 -3.41 19.57
N ASN A 223 7.64 -4.03 19.71
CA ASN A 223 7.09 -4.42 21.01
C ASN A 223 7.51 -5.84 21.46
N ASP A 224 8.38 -6.53 20.72
CA ASP A 224 8.80 -7.91 20.99
C ASP A 224 7.62 -8.89 21.21
N LYS A 225 6.47 -8.60 20.55
CA LYS A 225 5.23 -9.37 20.73
C LYS A 225 5.35 -10.81 20.22
N PHE A 226 6.17 -11.03 19.19
CA PHE A 226 6.37 -12.34 18.60
C PHE A 226 7.81 -12.81 18.79
N PRO A 227 8.05 -14.06 19.24
CA PRO A 227 9.38 -14.64 19.21
C PRO A 227 9.83 -14.81 17.74
N GLU A 228 11.11 -14.73 17.47
CA GLU A 228 11.70 -14.83 16.13
C GLU A 228 11.26 -16.11 15.38
N SER A 229 11.08 -17.20 16.11
CA SER A 229 10.59 -18.46 15.55
C SER A 229 9.15 -18.39 15.02
N ALA A 230 8.35 -17.42 15.50
CA ALA A 230 6.96 -17.17 15.10
C ALA A 230 6.82 -16.04 14.07
N ILE A 231 7.91 -15.63 13.43
CA ILE A 231 7.90 -14.58 12.41
C ILE A 231 8.46 -15.12 11.10
N TYR A 232 7.80 -14.82 10.01
CA TYR A 232 8.35 -14.96 8.66
C TYR A 232 8.48 -13.59 8.02
N ASN A 233 9.70 -13.21 7.64
CA ASN A 233 10.01 -11.95 6.99
C ASN A 233 10.22 -12.15 5.48
N TRP A 234 9.62 -11.27 4.68
CA TRP A 234 9.91 -11.11 3.26
C TRP A 234 9.83 -9.63 2.89
N THR A 235 11.00 -9.03 2.80
CA THR A 235 11.15 -7.59 2.63
C THR A 235 11.22 -7.19 1.15
N TYR A 236 11.19 -5.89 0.90
CA TYR A 236 11.47 -5.33 -0.42
C TYR A 236 12.88 -5.70 -0.90
N ALA A 237 13.88 -5.63 0.00
CA ALA A 237 15.25 -5.99 -0.31
C ALA A 237 15.40 -7.47 -0.71
N ASP A 238 14.70 -8.38 -0.01
CA ASP A 238 14.69 -9.81 -0.34
C ASP A 238 14.15 -10.07 -1.76
N GLU A 239 13.06 -9.40 -2.12
CA GLU A 239 12.46 -9.53 -3.44
C GLU A 239 13.38 -8.99 -4.54
N GLN A 240 13.98 -7.82 -4.36
CA GLN A 240 14.89 -7.25 -5.34
C GLN A 240 16.19 -8.06 -5.47
N LYS A 241 16.71 -8.58 -4.35
CA LYS A 241 17.82 -9.52 -4.35
C LYS A 241 17.48 -10.79 -5.14
N LYS A 242 16.30 -11.37 -4.91
CA LYS A 242 15.83 -12.53 -5.65
C LYS A 242 15.66 -12.23 -7.15
N LYS A 243 15.18 -11.03 -7.50
CA LYS A 243 15.09 -10.57 -8.90
C LYS A 243 16.46 -10.50 -9.57
N ARG A 244 17.45 -9.93 -8.88
CA ARG A 244 18.83 -9.77 -9.41
C ARG A 244 19.56 -11.09 -9.53
N ASP A 245 19.44 -11.92 -8.49
CA ASP A 245 20.19 -13.17 -8.34
C ASP A 245 19.45 -14.37 -8.99
N TRP A 246 18.42 -14.11 -9.80
CA TRP A 246 17.66 -15.16 -10.48
C TRP A 246 18.54 -15.92 -11.47
N ASP A 247 18.55 -17.23 -11.34
CA ASP A 247 19.30 -18.09 -12.25
C ASP A 247 18.59 -18.17 -13.62
N ALA A 248 19.20 -17.55 -14.64
CA ALA A 248 18.69 -17.54 -16.01
C ALA A 248 18.70 -18.94 -16.67
N SER A 249 19.37 -19.93 -16.07
CA SER A 249 19.36 -21.32 -16.55
C SER A 249 18.12 -22.09 -16.08
N CYS A 250 17.32 -21.55 -15.18
CA CYS A 250 16.05 -22.14 -14.77
C CYS A 250 15.06 -22.14 -15.95
N GLU A 251 14.37 -23.26 -16.17
CA GLU A 251 13.29 -23.38 -17.17
C GLU A 251 12.08 -22.46 -16.88
N ILE A 252 12.00 -21.89 -15.68
CA ILE A 252 10.93 -21.02 -15.23
C ILE A 252 11.37 -19.56 -15.41
N GLU A 253 10.56 -18.75 -16.08
CA GLU A 253 10.79 -17.31 -16.18
C GLU A 253 10.89 -16.66 -14.81
N ASN A 254 11.75 -15.65 -14.69
CA ASN A 254 11.91 -14.88 -13.46
C ASN A 254 10.58 -14.19 -13.07
N PRO A 255 9.88 -14.61 -12.01
CA PRO A 255 8.59 -14.05 -11.64
C PRO A 255 8.67 -12.59 -11.14
N TYR A 256 9.90 -12.11 -10.90
CA TYR A 256 10.17 -10.74 -10.45
C TYR A 256 10.63 -9.83 -11.60
N ALA A 257 10.87 -10.37 -12.79
CA ALA A 257 11.39 -9.61 -13.95
C ALA A 257 10.52 -8.38 -14.28
N ASN A 258 9.22 -8.51 -14.08
CA ASN A 258 8.21 -7.51 -14.45
C ASN A 258 8.02 -6.40 -13.42
N LEU A 259 8.71 -6.45 -12.27
CA LEU A 259 8.61 -5.42 -11.24
C LEU A 259 9.37 -4.17 -11.67
N PRO A 260 8.73 -3.00 -11.75
CA PRO A 260 9.43 -1.75 -12.05
C PRO A 260 10.41 -1.38 -10.93
N ARG A 261 11.50 -0.72 -11.29
CA ARG A 261 12.44 -0.14 -10.32
C ARG A 261 11.78 1.05 -9.65
N LEU A 262 11.70 1.04 -8.33
CA LEU A 262 11.18 2.17 -7.57
C LEU A 262 12.34 3.11 -7.21
N SER A 263 12.15 4.41 -7.46
CA SER A 263 13.11 5.46 -7.11
C SER A 263 12.43 6.58 -6.34
N LEU A 264 13.08 7.09 -5.30
CA LEU A 264 12.59 8.18 -4.46
C LEU A 264 13.37 9.45 -4.79
N PHE A 265 12.64 10.51 -5.10
CA PHE A 265 13.18 11.85 -5.32
C PHE A 265 12.68 12.79 -4.24
N THR A 266 13.58 13.49 -3.58
CA THR A 266 13.21 14.49 -2.58
C THR A 266 13.79 15.85 -2.94
N TYR A 267 12.93 16.87 -2.90
CA TYR A 267 13.23 18.24 -3.31
C TYR A 267 13.07 19.20 -2.14
N GLN A 268 13.90 20.22 -2.09
CA GLN A 268 13.82 21.24 -1.06
C GLN A 268 12.84 22.35 -1.47
N MET A 269 11.67 22.41 -0.82
CA MET A 269 10.63 23.41 -1.10
C MET A 269 11.10 24.85 -0.91
N SER A 270 12.00 25.10 0.06
CA SER A 270 12.57 26.42 0.32
C SER A 270 13.18 27.06 -0.92
N ASP A 271 13.77 26.29 -1.84
CA ASP A 271 14.40 26.83 -3.05
C ASP A 271 13.38 27.27 -4.08
N ILE A 272 12.23 26.60 -4.16
CA ILE A 272 11.10 27.02 -5.02
C ILE A 272 10.55 28.38 -4.57
N VAL A 273 10.55 28.65 -3.27
CA VAL A 273 10.04 29.89 -2.67
C VAL A 273 11.12 30.98 -2.65
N ARG A 274 12.40 30.65 -2.43
CA ARG A 274 13.54 31.60 -2.36
C ARG A 274 13.81 32.35 -3.64
N ASP A 275 13.44 31.85 -4.81
CA ASP A 275 13.54 32.56 -6.07
C ASP A 275 12.79 33.92 -6.09
N ARG A 276 11.95 34.16 -5.08
CA ARG A 276 11.27 35.44 -4.83
C ARG A 276 12.21 36.51 -4.28
N VAL A 277 13.07 36.14 -3.33
CA VAL A 277 13.97 37.09 -2.66
C VAL A 277 15.00 37.66 -3.65
N LYS A 278 15.49 36.83 -4.57
CA LYS A 278 16.40 37.27 -5.63
C LYS A 278 15.77 38.23 -6.65
N LYS A 279 14.44 38.30 -6.73
CA LYS A 279 13.71 39.20 -7.68
C LYS A 279 13.17 40.47 -7.04
N GLY A 280 13.59 40.82 -5.82
CA GLY A 280 13.34 42.11 -5.20
C GLY A 280 11.93 42.37 -4.69
N ILE A 281 11.20 41.33 -4.31
CA ILE A 281 9.92 41.46 -3.61
C ILE A 281 10.19 41.25 -2.12
N GLU A 282 10.19 42.35 -1.35
CA GLU A 282 10.21 42.30 0.12
C GLU A 282 8.93 41.63 0.62
N LEU A 283 9.07 40.43 1.19
CA LEU A 283 8.07 39.81 2.05
C LEU A 283 8.59 39.88 3.49
N ALA A 284 7.70 39.97 4.46
CA ALA A 284 8.08 39.81 5.86
C ALA A 284 8.73 38.41 6.01
N ASP A 285 9.98 38.37 6.45
CA ASP A 285 10.82 37.17 6.49
C ASP A 285 10.23 36.01 7.33
N ASP A 286 9.37 36.34 8.31
CA ASP A 286 8.83 35.38 9.28
C ASP A 286 7.79 34.41 8.69
N ASP A 287 7.02 34.81 7.68
CA ASP A 287 5.93 34.00 7.11
C ASP A 287 6.42 32.95 6.09
N ILE A 288 7.60 33.13 5.51
CA ILE A 288 8.09 32.28 4.41
C ILE A 288 8.79 31.02 4.93
N GLU A 289 9.48 31.12 6.06
CA GLU A 289 10.27 30.00 6.59
C GLU A 289 9.40 28.92 7.24
N GLU A 290 8.28 29.27 7.88
CA GLU A 290 7.46 28.33 8.63
C GLU A 290 6.67 27.39 7.72
N PHE A 291 6.16 27.83 6.57
CA PHE A 291 5.40 26.98 5.67
C PHE A 291 6.19 26.35 4.54
N ALA A 292 7.42 26.78 4.29
CA ALA A 292 8.28 26.16 3.29
C ALA A 292 8.67 24.71 3.64
N PHE A 293 8.57 24.33 4.91
CA PHE A 293 8.87 23.00 5.44
C PHE A 293 7.60 22.24 5.89
N ASP A 294 6.44 22.86 5.88
CA ASP A 294 5.17 22.24 6.22
C ASP A 294 4.24 22.17 5.00
N LEU A 295 4.20 20.99 4.34
CA LEU A 295 3.33 20.78 3.18
C LEU A 295 1.84 20.93 3.52
N ASN A 296 1.44 20.64 4.75
CA ASN A 296 0.05 20.79 5.16
C ASN A 296 -0.35 22.26 5.29
N GLU A 297 0.56 23.12 5.75
CA GLU A 297 0.34 24.56 5.80
C GLU A 297 0.47 25.17 4.40
N PHE A 298 1.45 24.74 3.59
CA PHE A 298 1.64 25.19 2.22
C PHE A 298 0.38 24.97 1.35
N PHE A 299 -0.24 23.81 1.44
CA PHE A 299 -1.46 23.48 0.69
C PHE A 299 -2.77 23.80 1.47
N LYS A 300 -2.71 24.59 2.51
CA LYS A 300 -3.88 24.98 3.30
C LYS A 300 -4.84 25.85 2.51
N THR A 301 -6.14 25.55 2.66
CA THR A 301 -7.22 26.35 2.08
C THR A 301 -7.94 27.17 3.16
N ASN A 302 -8.42 28.35 2.77
CA ASN A 302 -9.32 29.17 3.58
C ASN A 302 -10.78 28.68 3.49
N GLU A 303 -11.67 29.32 4.20
CA GLU A 303 -13.12 29.00 4.23
C GLU A 303 -13.80 29.09 2.86
N SER A 304 -13.27 29.91 1.94
CA SER A 304 -13.78 30.01 0.56
C SER A 304 -13.27 28.90 -0.36
N GLY A 305 -12.45 27.97 0.15
CA GLY A 305 -11.88 26.87 -0.63
C GLY A 305 -10.78 27.30 -1.62
N LYS A 306 -10.12 28.45 -1.37
CA LYS A 306 -8.91 28.93 -2.08
C LYS A 306 -7.69 28.68 -1.20
N PHE A 307 -6.55 28.44 -1.82
CA PHE A 307 -5.30 28.32 -1.08
C PHE A 307 -4.97 29.63 -0.34
N VAL A 308 -4.48 29.51 0.88
CA VAL A 308 -3.94 30.65 1.64
C VAL A 308 -2.72 31.20 0.91
N HIS A 309 -1.86 30.31 0.43
CA HIS A 309 -0.64 30.62 -0.33
C HIS A 309 -0.85 30.43 -1.84
N ASP A 310 -1.92 31.00 -2.41
CA ASP A 310 -2.40 30.73 -3.77
C ASP A 310 -1.34 30.96 -4.84
N ALA A 311 -0.59 32.07 -4.75
CA ALA A 311 0.47 32.40 -5.70
C ALA A 311 1.69 31.48 -5.59
N ASP A 312 1.97 30.91 -4.41
CA ASP A 312 3.11 30.02 -4.21
C ASP A 312 2.78 28.61 -4.70
N VAL A 313 1.52 28.19 -4.59
CA VAL A 313 1.03 26.97 -5.21
C VAL A 313 1.13 27.07 -6.75
N ASP A 314 0.83 28.21 -7.36
CA ASP A 314 1.02 28.41 -8.80
C ASP A 314 2.49 28.27 -9.21
N LYS A 315 3.40 28.85 -8.42
CA LYS A 315 4.84 28.71 -8.67
C LYS A 315 5.34 27.30 -8.50
N PHE A 316 4.83 26.58 -7.50
CA PHE A 316 5.14 25.17 -7.32
C PHE A 316 4.75 24.37 -8.58
N LEU A 317 3.54 24.56 -9.10
CA LEU A 317 3.09 23.90 -10.32
C LEU A 317 3.91 24.32 -11.54
N ASP A 318 4.27 25.61 -11.66
CA ASP A 318 5.16 26.09 -12.70
C ASP A 318 6.57 25.47 -12.58
N ALA A 319 7.12 25.35 -11.37
CA ALA A 319 8.42 24.73 -11.14
C ALA A 319 8.42 23.25 -11.56
N LEU A 320 7.38 22.49 -11.20
CA LEU A 320 7.23 21.08 -11.59
C LEU A 320 7.30 20.86 -13.10
N THR A 321 6.94 21.88 -13.90
CA THR A 321 6.78 21.74 -15.34
C THR A 321 7.83 22.48 -16.19
N ARG A 322 8.66 23.34 -15.57
CA ARG A 322 9.62 24.19 -16.29
C ARG A 322 11.08 23.97 -15.89
N GLN A 323 11.35 23.53 -14.67
CA GLN A 323 12.73 23.34 -14.21
C GLN A 323 13.15 21.90 -14.44
N GLU A 324 14.27 21.67 -15.12
CA GLU A 324 14.75 20.36 -15.58
C GLU A 324 14.83 19.28 -14.49
N LYS A 325 15.12 19.69 -13.25
CA LYS A 325 15.21 18.74 -12.11
C LYS A 325 13.86 18.16 -11.69
N PHE A 326 12.73 18.77 -12.07
CA PHE A 326 11.42 18.35 -11.63
C PHE A 326 10.70 17.39 -12.61
N PRO A 327 9.76 16.57 -12.11
CA PRO A 327 9.26 15.39 -12.82
C PRO A 327 8.45 15.65 -14.09
N PHE A 328 7.84 16.82 -14.26
CA PHE A 328 6.99 17.12 -15.42
C PHE A 328 7.62 18.14 -16.38
N SER A 329 8.93 18.35 -16.29
CA SER A 329 9.62 19.43 -17.02
C SER A 329 9.71 19.20 -18.53
N THR A 330 9.81 17.94 -18.97
CA THR A 330 9.92 17.62 -20.40
C THR A 330 8.75 16.77 -20.90
N PRO A 331 8.45 16.77 -22.22
CA PRO A 331 7.45 15.90 -22.81
C PRO A 331 7.70 14.41 -22.52
N GLU A 332 8.97 13.96 -22.60
CA GLU A 332 9.38 12.57 -22.40
C GLU A 332 9.07 12.11 -20.96
N LEU A 333 9.38 12.96 -19.97
CA LEU A 333 9.02 12.69 -18.57
C LEU A 333 7.51 12.65 -18.37
N ARG A 334 6.74 13.50 -19.04
CA ARG A 334 5.27 13.48 -18.98
C ARG A 334 4.69 12.24 -19.62
N ASP A 335 5.35 11.68 -20.64
CA ASP A 335 4.95 10.42 -21.26
C ASP A 335 5.30 9.23 -20.39
N GLU A 336 6.36 9.29 -19.59
CA GLU A 336 6.67 8.29 -18.56
C GLU A 336 5.72 8.41 -17.35
N LEU A 337 5.28 9.63 -17.02
CA LEU A 337 4.38 9.94 -15.90
C LEU A 337 2.91 10.06 -16.34
N LYS A 338 2.44 9.14 -17.18
CA LYS A 338 1.06 9.17 -17.73
C LYS A 338 -0.01 9.14 -16.66
N HIS A 339 0.12 8.26 -15.69
CA HIS A 339 -0.87 8.08 -14.63
C HIS A 339 -0.19 8.25 -13.28
N THR A 340 -0.58 9.26 -12.51
CA THR A 340 0.06 9.60 -11.25
C THR A 340 -0.92 9.71 -10.11
N PHE A 341 -0.44 9.45 -8.88
CA PHE A 341 -1.21 9.44 -7.65
C PHE A 341 -0.65 10.48 -6.68
N TRP A 342 -1.43 11.51 -6.35
CA TRP A 342 -1.02 12.65 -5.52
C TRP A 342 -1.77 12.64 -4.20
N ILE A 343 -1.06 12.70 -3.09
CA ILE A 343 -1.62 12.52 -1.75
C ILE A 343 -1.58 13.84 -1.01
N LEU A 344 -2.74 14.32 -0.60
CA LEU A 344 -2.93 15.52 0.21
C LEU A 344 -3.53 15.16 1.59
N ASN A 345 -3.54 16.14 2.51
CA ASN A 345 -4.03 15.92 3.87
C ASN A 345 -5.53 16.23 4.06
N ARG A 346 -6.17 17.00 3.14
CA ARG A 346 -7.58 17.43 3.28
C ARG A 346 -8.30 17.45 1.93
N VAL A 347 -9.58 17.12 1.97
CA VAL A 347 -10.47 17.13 0.78
C VAL A 347 -10.57 18.54 0.17
N ALA A 348 -10.64 19.60 0.98
CA ALA A 348 -10.67 20.97 0.50
C ALA A 348 -9.42 21.32 -0.30
N ASN A 349 -8.24 20.87 0.16
CA ASN A 349 -6.95 21.10 -0.52
C ASN A 349 -6.91 20.36 -1.86
N ALA A 350 -7.39 19.11 -1.90
CA ALA A 350 -7.48 18.34 -3.13
C ALA A 350 -8.44 18.99 -4.16
N LYS A 351 -9.60 19.49 -3.70
CA LYS A 351 -10.56 20.23 -4.54
C LYS A 351 -9.97 21.54 -5.10
N ALA A 352 -9.21 22.26 -4.29
CA ALA A 352 -8.54 23.50 -4.72
C ALA A 352 -7.44 23.21 -5.73
N LEU A 353 -6.61 22.18 -5.48
CA LEU A 353 -5.54 21.78 -6.40
C LEU A 353 -6.10 21.29 -7.74
N ALA A 354 -7.19 20.52 -7.73
CA ALA A 354 -7.86 20.08 -8.95
C ALA A 354 -8.27 21.25 -9.86
N LYS A 355 -8.77 22.35 -9.27
CA LYS A 355 -9.12 23.56 -10.04
C LYS A 355 -7.90 24.20 -10.69
N LYS A 356 -6.79 24.30 -9.95
CA LYS A 356 -5.54 24.88 -10.49
C LYS A 356 -4.92 24.02 -11.60
N LEU A 357 -4.87 22.71 -11.41
CA LEU A 357 -4.35 21.76 -12.41
C LEU A 357 -5.12 21.85 -13.74
N LYS A 358 -6.44 21.93 -13.69
CA LYS A 358 -7.29 22.07 -14.89
C LYS A 358 -7.05 23.36 -15.67
N LEU A 359 -6.54 24.41 -15.02
CA LEU A 359 -6.23 25.69 -15.64
C LEU A 359 -4.75 25.84 -16.02
N HIS A 360 -3.88 24.96 -15.50
CA HIS A 360 -2.44 25.05 -15.71
C HIS A 360 -2.06 24.65 -17.17
N PRO A 361 -1.16 25.36 -17.85
CA PRO A 361 -0.84 25.12 -19.26
C PRO A 361 -0.44 23.70 -19.62
N VAL A 362 0.23 22.96 -18.71
CA VAL A 362 0.68 21.59 -18.90
C VAL A 362 -0.33 20.60 -18.32
N PHE A 363 -0.76 20.80 -17.08
CA PHE A 363 -1.61 19.81 -16.39
C PHE A 363 -3.06 19.76 -16.91
N LYS A 364 -3.52 20.77 -17.68
CA LYS A 364 -4.81 20.73 -18.38
C LYS A 364 -4.93 19.55 -19.36
N ASP A 365 -3.81 19.00 -19.81
CA ASP A 365 -3.76 17.84 -20.71
C ASP A 365 -3.91 16.51 -19.96
N TYR A 366 -4.00 16.53 -18.63
CA TYR A 366 -4.30 15.39 -17.78
C TYR A 366 -5.76 15.40 -17.34
N GLU A 367 -6.42 14.25 -17.34
CA GLU A 367 -7.70 14.12 -16.63
C GLU A 367 -7.47 14.10 -15.12
N ILE A 368 -8.09 15.04 -14.41
CA ILE A 368 -7.94 15.23 -12.96
C ILE A 368 -9.06 14.52 -12.24
N ILE A 369 -8.71 13.46 -11.50
CA ILE A 369 -9.64 12.62 -10.77
C ILE A 369 -9.55 12.94 -9.29
N LEU A 370 -10.66 13.28 -8.67
CA LEU A 370 -10.76 13.45 -7.23
C LEU A 370 -11.24 12.14 -6.61
N ALA A 371 -10.32 11.44 -5.94
CA ALA A 371 -10.54 10.24 -5.13
C ALA A 371 -10.45 10.64 -3.65
N ALA A 372 -11.38 11.50 -3.22
CA ALA A 372 -11.46 12.01 -1.87
C ALA A 372 -12.94 12.04 -1.48
N GLY A 373 -13.31 11.24 -0.49
CA GLY A 373 -14.66 11.20 0.07
C GLY A 373 -15.06 12.49 0.76
N ASP A 374 -16.26 12.55 1.29
CA ASP A 374 -16.78 13.72 2.03
C ASP A 374 -16.10 13.95 3.39
N GLY A 375 -15.05 13.17 3.70
CA GLY A 375 -14.25 13.29 4.93
C GLY A 375 -14.86 12.57 6.13
N ARG A 376 -15.83 11.70 5.92
CA ARG A 376 -16.34 10.77 6.93
C ARG A 376 -15.57 9.47 6.85
N LEU A 377 -15.10 8.96 7.98
CA LEU A 377 -14.22 7.79 8.09
C LEU A 377 -14.90 6.43 7.77
N ASP A 378 -16.20 6.44 7.43
CA ASP A 378 -17.01 5.23 7.27
C ASP A 378 -17.30 4.84 5.80
N ASP A 379 -16.54 5.36 4.83
CA ASP A 379 -16.89 5.26 3.43
C ASP A 379 -16.11 4.17 2.66
N ASP A 380 -16.39 2.91 2.95
CA ASP A 380 -15.97 1.79 2.07
C ASP A 380 -16.66 1.84 0.70
N ASP A 381 -17.93 2.23 0.65
CA ASP A 381 -18.69 2.51 -0.58
C ASP A 381 -18.04 3.62 -1.41
N GLU A 382 -17.41 4.61 -0.78
CA GLU A 382 -16.69 5.67 -1.49
C GLU A 382 -15.33 5.22 -2.02
N ASN A 383 -14.65 4.28 -1.37
CA ASN A 383 -13.43 3.68 -1.88
C ASN A 383 -13.68 2.84 -3.13
N GLU A 384 -14.74 2.05 -3.18
CA GLU A 384 -15.13 1.28 -4.35
C GLU A 384 -15.53 2.21 -5.51
N LYS A 385 -16.34 3.23 -5.23
CA LYS A 385 -16.68 4.27 -6.21
C LYS A 385 -15.45 5.05 -6.69
N SER A 386 -14.50 5.33 -5.81
CA SER A 386 -13.24 6.00 -6.16
C SER A 386 -12.35 5.11 -7.02
N PHE A 387 -12.26 3.82 -6.72
CA PHE A 387 -11.51 2.85 -7.51
C PHE A 387 -12.09 2.74 -8.92
N ASP A 388 -13.41 2.55 -9.05
CA ASP A 388 -14.10 2.46 -10.34
C ASP A 388 -13.95 3.74 -11.16
N LYS A 389 -13.99 4.90 -10.51
CA LYS A 389 -13.81 6.19 -11.16
C LYS A 389 -12.39 6.34 -11.71
N VAL A 390 -11.38 5.95 -10.96
CA VAL A 390 -9.98 6.02 -11.38
C VAL A 390 -9.72 5.06 -12.53
N THR A 391 -10.14 3.81 -12.42
CA THR A 391 -9.92 2.80 -13.47
C THR A 391 -10.64 3.13 -14.77
N LYS A 392 -11.87 3.66 -14.70
CA LYS A 392 -12.59 4.15 -15.89
C LYS A 392 -11.89 5.34 -16.54
N ALA A 393 -11.37 6.27 -15.75
CA ALA A 393 -10.64 7.42 -16.27
C ALA A 393 -9.31 7.00 -16.93
N ILE A 394 -8.55 6.11 -16.30
CA ILE A 394 -7.31 5.56 -16.87
C ILE A 394 -7.59 4.86 -18.21
N ALA A 395 -8.68 4.11 -18.30
CA ALA A 395 -9.07 3.45 -19.56
C ALA A 395 -9.52 4.43 -20.65
N ALA A 396 -10.01 5.62 -20.30
CA ALA A 396 -10.55 6.61 -21.22
C ALA A 396 -9.57 7.70 -21.65
N TYR A 397 -8.55 7.98 -20.84
CA TYR A 397 -7.62 9.09 -21.05
C TYR A 397 -6.17 8.62 -21.02
N ASP A 398 -5.35 9.14 -21.92
CA ASP A 398 -3.92 8.81 -22.01
C ASP A 398 -3.12 9.26 -20.77
N LYS A 399 -3.53 10.36 -20.14
CA LYS A 399 -2.85 10.94 -18.96
C LYS A 399 -3.85 11.28 -17.86
N THR A 400 -3.57 10.83 -16.63
CA THR A 400 -4.44 11.10 -15.48
C THR A 400 -3.64 11.51 -14.23
N ILE A 401 -4.23 12.37 -13.42
CA ILE A 401 -3.75 12.70 -12.08
C ILE A 401 -4.86 12.37 -11.09
N THR A 402 -4.62 11.40 -10.22
CA THR A 402 -5.54 11.04 -9.14
C THR A 402 -5.16 11.78 -7.87
N LEU A 403 -6.03 12.66 -7.38
CA LEU A 403 -5.87 13.37 -6.11
C LEU A 403 -6.59 12.63 -5.00
N SER A 404 -5.87 12.27 -3.94
CA SER A 404 -6.41 11.50 -2.81
C SER A 404 -6.09 12.13 -1.46
N VAL A 405 -6.95 11.82 -0.49
CA VAL A 405 -6.75 12.19 0.92
C VAL A 405 -6.83 10.91 1.77
N GLY A 406 -5.82 10.05 1.59
CA GLY A 406 -5.75 8.75 2.27
C GLY A 406 -6.55 7.62 1.62
N GLN A 407 -7.53 7.89 0.78
CA GLN A 407 -8.21 6.86 -0.01
C GLN A 407 -7.26 6.26 -1.04
N LEU A 408 -7.46 4.98 -1.38
CA LEU A 408 -6.65 4.24 -2.35
C LEU A 408 -5.15 4.10 -1.99
N THR A 409 -4.70 4.60 -0.83
CA THR A 409 -3.32 4.41 -0.36
C THR A 409 -3.06 2.96 0.05
N THR A 410 -4.11 2.26 0.47
CA THR A 410 -4.04 0.85 0.90
C THR A 410 -5.20 0.06 0.29
N GLY A 411 -5.07 -1.26 0.24
CA GLY A 411 -6.14 -2.18 -0.15
C GLY A 411 -6.50 -2.25 -1.64
N VAL A 412 -5.95 -1.40 -2.50
CA VAL A 412 -6.24 -1.38 -3.94
C VAL A 412 -4.98 -1.57 -4.78
N THR A 413 -5.15 -2.06 -6.00
CA THR A 413 -4.06 -2.20 -6.98
C THR A 413 -4.48 -1.54 -8.27
N ILE A 414 -3.76 -0.47 -8.66
CA ILE A 414 -3.89 0.21 -9.94
C ILE A 414 -2.53 0.13 -10.63
N PRO A 415 -2.33 -0.81 -11.54
CA PRO A 415 -1.03 -1.09 -12.14
C PRO A 415 -0.46 0.07 -12.95
N GLU A 416 -1.33 0.89 -13.51
CA GLU A 416 -1.00 1.99 -14.41
C GLU A 416 -0.33 3.17 -13.70
N TRP A 417 -0.47 3.32 -12.39
CA TRP A 417 0.21 4.39 -11.68
C TRP A 417 1.73 4.26 -11.78
N THR A 418 2.36 5.26 -12.37
CA THR A 418 3.82 5.33 -12.58
C THR A 418 4.53 6.12 -11.49
N ALA A 419 3.83 7.04 -10.84
CA ALA A 419 4.40 7.84 -9.75
C ALA A 419 3.41 8.15 -8.64
N VAL A 420 3.98 8.37 -7.45
CA VAL A 420 3.28 8.93 -6.28
C VAL A 420 3.93 10.26 -5.92
N LEU A 421 3.11 11.32 -5.75
CA LEU A 421 3.55 12.60 -5.20
C LEU A 421 3.03 12.76 -3.77
N MET A 422 3.95 12.96 -2.83
CA MET A 422 3.65 13.16 -1.41
C MET A 422 3.50 14.66 -1.13
N LEU A 423 2.26 15.15 -1.14
CA LEU A 423 1.92 16.55 -0.90
C LEU A 423 1.30 16.78 0.49
N SER A 424 1.70 15.97 1.45
CA SER A 424 1.26 16.06 2.85
C SER A 424 2.36 15.60 3.80
N ASN A 425 2.32 16.07 5.04
CA ASN A 425 3.27 15.69 6.10
C ASN A 425 2.95 14.31 6.66
N MET A 426 3.05 13.28 5.83
CA MET A 426 2.89 11.90 6.26
C MET A 426 4.10 11.49 7.10
N ALA A 427 3.91 11.32 8.40
CA ALA A 427 5.00 11.01 9.34
C ALA A 427 5.17 9.51 9.63
N SER A 428 4.17 8.68 9.33
CA SER A 428 4.26 7.24 9.55
C SER A 428 5.06 6.55 8.46
N PRO A 429 6.21 5.92 8.75
CA PRO A 429 6.97 5.17 7.74
C PRO A 429 6.15 4.08 7.07
N ALA A 430 5.29 3.41 7.85
CA ALA A 430 4.40 2.37 7.34
C ALA A 430 3.44 2.90 6.26
N LEU A 431 2.68 3.96 6.58
CA LEU A 431 1.72 4.55 5.64
C LEU A 431 2.42 5.18 4.43
N TYR A 432 3.57 5.81 4.66
CA TYR A 432 4.38 6.39 3.59
C TYR A 432 4.82 5.33 2.58
N MET A 433 5.40 4.24 3.05
CA MET A 433 5.86 3.16 2.18
C MET A 433 4.72 2.39 1.52
N GLN A 434 3.58 2.23 2.19
CA GLN A 434 2.38 1.67 1.56
C GLN A 434 1.92 2.53 0.38
N ALA A 435 1.91 3.84 0.54
CA ALA A 435 1.60 4.78 -0.53
C ALA A 435 2.66 4.72 -1.65
N ALA A 436 3.95 4.78 -1.32
CA ALA A 436 5.06 4.70 -2.26
C ALA A 436 4.99 3.46 -3.15
N PHE A 437 4.72 2.30 -2.56
CA PHE A 437 4.63 1.04 -3.30
C PHE A 437 3.40 0.94 -4.23
N ARG A 438 2.46 1.90 -4.20
CA ARG A 438 1.34 1.92 -5.18
C ARG A 438 1.83 2.08 -6.62
N ALA A 439 2.90 2.84 -6.84
CA ALA A 439 3.48 2.98 -8.17
C ALA A 439 4.26 1.75 -8.66
N GLN A 440 4.66 0.85 -7.78
CA GLN A 440 5.54 -0.28 -8.14
C GLN A 440 4.79 -1.49 -8.75
N ASN A 441 3.54 -1.35 -9.15
CA ASN A 441 2.83 -2.44 -9.80
C ASN A 441 3.35 -2.67 -11.24
N PRO A 442 3.55 -3.93 -11.66
CA PRO A 442 3.82 -4.22 -13.07
C PRO A 442 2.66 -3.77 -13.95
N CYS A 443 2.98 -3.18 -15.09
CA CYS A 443 1.99 -2.77 -16.08
C CYS A 443 2.57 -2.89 -17.49
N LEU A 444 1.71 -3.24 -18.45
CA LEU A 444 1.96 -3.11 -19.88
C LEU A 444 1.19 -1.90 -20.38
N PHE A 445 1.87 -1.00 -21.07
CA PHE A 445 1.26 0.12 -21.77
C PHE A 445 1.26 -0.15 -23.26
N THR A 446 0.30 0.44 -23.96
CA THR A 446 0.27 0.46 -25.43
C THR A 446 0.52 1.89 -25.89
N ASP A 447 1.44 2.06 -26.84
CA ASP A 447 1.71 3.36 -27.44
C ASP A 447 0.70 3.71 -28.55
N SER A 448 0.80 4.91 -29.12
CA SER A 448 -0.07 5.37 -30.23
C SER A 448 0.05 4.51 -31.49
N ASP A 449 1.15 3.78 -31.66
CA ASP A 449 1.42 2.93 -32.82
C ASP A 449 0.93 1.48 -32.59
N GLY A 450 0.36 1.19 -31.39
CA GLY A 450 -0.16 -0.12 -31.01
C GLY A 450 0.92 -1.08 -30.47
N ASN A 451 2.16 -0.60 -30.24
CA ASN A 451 3.20 -1.43 -29.62
C ASN A 451 3.03 -1.48 -28.12
N THR A 452 3.18 -2.67 -27.55
CA THR A 452 3.15 -2.83 -26.09
C THR A 452 4.55 -2.71 -25.51
N TYR A 453 4.66 -1.93 -24.44
CA TYR A 453 5.88 -1.80 -23.67
C TYR A 453 5.62 -1.93 -22.17
N ARG A 454 6.62 -2.43 -21.46
CA ARG A 454 6.51 -2.71 -20.03
C ARG A 454 6.95 -1.50 -19.22
N LYS A 455 6.22 -1.20 -18.14
CA LYS A 455 6.65 -0.23 -17.14
C LYS A 455 7.96 -0.65 -16.50
N GLN A 456 9.04 0.08 -16.78
CA GLN A 456 10.38 -0.21 -16.26
C GLN A 456 10.63 0.47 -14.90
N ASN A 457 10.10 1.67 -14.73
CA ASN A 457 10.36 2.53 -13.59
C ASN A 457 9.06 2.90 -12.88
N ALA A 458 9.20 3.20 -11.60
CA ALA A 458 8.18 3.77 -10.74
C ALA A 458 8.84 4.81 -9.83
N TYR A 459 8.12 5.88 -9.51
CA TYR A 459 8.68 7.04 -8.85
C TYR A 459 7.90 7.43 -7.61
N VAL A 460 8.64 7.94 -6.62
CA VAL A 460 8.07 8.68 -5.50
C VAL A 460 8.71 10.06 -5.49
N PHE A 461 7.89 11.09 -5.45
CA PHE A 461 8.34 12.47 -5.36
C PHE A 461 7.85 13.08 -4.05
N ASP A 462 8.77 13.63 -3.28
CA ASP A 462 8.49 14.30 -2.01
C ASP A 462 9.20 15.64 -1.94
N PHE A 463 8.69 16.57 -1.15
CA PHE A 463 9.14 17.96 -1.11
C PHE A 463 9.59 18.39 0.30
N ASP A 464 9.93 17.41 1.13
CA ASP A 464 10.48 17.60 2.48
C ASP A 464 11.63 16.60 2.72
N PRO A 465 12.88 16.95 2.36
CA PRO A 465 14.01 16.03 2.49
C PRO A 465 14.27 15.54 3.91
N ALA A 466 14.11 16.41 4.93
CA ALA A 466 14.37 16.03 6.31
C ALA A 466 13.45 14.89 6.76
N ARG A 467 12.15 15.05 6.52
CA ARG A 467 11.14 14.04 6.83
C ARG A 467 11.31 12.78 5.98
N THR A 468 11.46 12.95 4.67
CA THR A 468 11.56 11.85 3.70
C THR A 468 12.73 10.93 4.01
N LEU A 469 13.91 11.50 4.26
CA LEU A 469 15.12 10.73 4.55
C LEU A 469 15.06 10.06 5.94
N THR A 470 14.44 10.73 6.93
CA THR A 470 14.16 10.12 8.24
C THR A 470 13.24 8.91 8.11
N ILE A 471 12.15 9.04 7.33
CA ILE A 471 11.23 7.93 7.05
C ILE A 471 11.96 6.78 6.35
N PHE A 472 12.81 7.09 5.36
CA PHE A 472 13.58 6.08 4.65
C PHE A 472 14.56 5.34 5.57
N GLU A 473 15.27 6.07 6.43
CA GLU A 473 16.13 5.48 7.45
C GLU A 473 15.36 4.57 8.39
N GLN A 474 14.26 5.05 8.95
CA GLN A 474 13.41 4.26 9.84
C GLN A 474 12.92 3.00 9.15
N PHE A 475 12.42 3.12 7.92
CA PHE A 475 11.96 1.98 7.13
C PHE A 475 13.07 0.94 6.93
N ALA A 476 14.28 1.37 6.53
CA ALA A 476 15.41 0.46 6.31
C ALA A 476 15.77 -0.33 7.59
N ASN A 477 15.72 0.34 8.74
CA ASN A 477 16.09 -0.24 10.02
C ASN A 477 14.97 -1.06 10.66
N ASP A 478 13.72 -0.71 10.44
CA ASP A 478 12.56 -1.45 10.95
C ASP A 478 12.29 -2.76 10.20
N LEU A 479 12.91 -2.98 9.05
CA LEU A 479 12.89 -4.27 8.36
C LEU A 479 13.70 -5.36 9.07
N ILE A 480 14.56 -5.00 10.01
CA ILE A 480 15.53 -5.88 10.65
C ILE A 480 15.36 -5.80 12.17
N PRO A 481 15.10 -6.94 12.87
CA PRO A 481 14.79 -6.94 14.30
C PRO A 481 15.85 -6.28 15.18
N GLU A 482 17.14 -6.41 14.83
CA GLU A 482 18.27 -5.87 15.61
C GLU A 482 18.30 -4.34 15.63
N THR A 483 17.72 -3.67 14.64
CA THR A 483 17.71 -2.21 14.51
C THR A 483 16.32 -1.59 14.57
N SER A 484 15.26 -2.41 14.61
CA SER A 484 13.87 -1.94 14.69
C SER A 484 13.59 -1.18 15.99
N GLY A 485 12.78 -0.13 15.91
CA GLY A 485 12.41 0.70 17.06
C GLY A 485 13.58 1.49 17.64
N ASP A 486 14.43 2.04 16.79
CA ASP A 486 15.63 2.82 17.14
C ASP A 486 16.72 2.04 17.90
N LYS A 487 16.66 0.73 17.86
CA LYS A 487 17.73 -0.15 18.36
C LYS A 487 18.94 -0.13 17.42
N GLY A 488 20.06 -0.73 17.88
CA GLY A 488 21.29 -0.88 17.13
C GLY A 488 22.21 0.36 17.15
N ASP A 489 23.46 0.14 16.76
CA ASP A 489 24.45 1.20 16.64
C ASP A 489 24.37 1.90 15.27
N PHE A 490 25.09 3.02 15.15
CA PHE A 490 25.11 3.82 13.93
C PHE A 490 25.60 3.03 12.70
N ASP A 491 26.61 2.17 12.89
CA ASP A 491 27.20 1.41 11.77
C ASP A 491 26.24 0.33 11.26
N SER A 492 25.51 -0.33 12.14
CA SER A 492 24.46 -1.28 11.79
C SER A 492 23.32 -0.59 11.04
N ARG A 493 22.83 0.54 11.54
CA ARG A 493 21.80 1.35 10.91
C ARG A 493 22.25 1.84 9.52
N LYS A 494 23.47 2.34 9.39
CA LYS A 494 24.07 2.79 8.13
C LYS A 494 24.17 1.64 7.11
N ARG A 495 24.51 0.44 7.58
CA ARG A 495 24.58 -0.76 6.71
C ARG A 495 23.22 -1.10 6.11
N HIS A 496 22.14 -1.08 6.90
CA HIS A 496 20.80 -1.40 6.42
C HIS A 496 20.28 -0.34 5.44
N VAL A 497 20.54 0.93 5.69
CA VAL A 497 20.25 2.01 4.72
C VAL A 497 21.00 1.76 3.41
N ARG A 498 22.29 1.41 3.46
CA ARG A 498 23.07 1.09 2.25
C ARG A 498 22.51 -0.12 1.50
N GLU A 499 22.09 -1.16 2.18
CA GLU A 499 21.49 -2.34 1.57
C GLU A 499 20.18 -1.99 0.86
N LEU A 500 19.33 -1.18 1.47
CA LEU A 500 18.08 -0.74 0.87
C LEU A 500 18.32 0.16 -0.35
N LEU A 501 19.28 1.08 -0.29
CA LEU A 501 19.64 1.98 -1.40
C LEU A 501 20.04 1.24 -2.68
N ASN A 502 20.64 0.05 -2.58
CA ASN A 502 20.97 -0.77 -3.74
C ASN A 502 19.74 -1.17 -4.58
N PHE A 503 18.55 -1.16 -3.98
CA PHE A 503 17.31 -1.59 -4.61
C PHE A 503 16.25 -0.49 -4.71
N PHE A 504 16.36 0.49 -3.84
CA PHE A 504 15.47 1.64 -3.76
C PHE A 504 16.33 2.92 -3.68
N PRO A 505 16.88 3.37 -4.83
CA PRO A 505 17.73 4.55 -4.85
C PRO A 505 16.95 5.79 -4.45
N VAL A 506 17.64 6.65 -3.73
CA VAL A 506 17.14 7.94 -3.27
C VAL A 506 17.96 9.05 -3.91
N TYR A 507 17.27 10.01 -4.49
CA TYR A 507 17.85 11.19 -5.10
C TYR A 507 17.45 12.42 -4.31
N GLY A 508 18.40 13.31 -4.07
CA GLY A 508 18.19 14.57 -3.37
C GLY A 508 19.04 15.67 -3.97
N GLU A 509 18.80 16.90 -3.55
CA GLU A 509 19.55 18.06 -4.01
C GLU A 509 20.88 18.17 -3.26
N ASP A 510 21.95 18.50 -4.00
CA ASP A 510 23.24 18.90 -3.43
C ASP A 510 23.23 20.40 -3.07
N ASP A 511 24.38 20.91 -2.58
CA ASP A 511 24.53 22.31 -2.19
C ASP A 511 24.39 23.28 -3.37
N GLU A 512 24.51 22.80 -4.62
CA GLU A 512 24.33 23.56 -5.85
C GLU A 512 22.92 23.48 -6.43
N GLY A 513 22.05 22.68 -5.79
CA GLY A 513 20.65 22.42 -6.20
C GLY A 513 20.53 21.42 -7.34
N SER A 514 21.58 20.64 -7.63
CA SER A 514 21.55 19.56 -8.61
C SER A 514 21.09 18.26 -7.98
N MET A 515 20.29 17.47 -8.72
CA MET A 515 19.82 16.18 -8.26
C MET A 515 20.94 15.14 -8.33
N ILE A 516 21.27 14.55 -7.19
CA ILE A 516 22.30 13.51 -7.06
C ILE A 516 21.72 12.26 -6.38
N GLU A 517 22.26 11.09 -6.70
CA GLU A 517 21.98 9.88 -5.96
C GLU A 517 22.64 9.94 -4.58
N LEU A 518 21.86 9.72 -3.52
CA LEU A 518 22.32 9.80 -2.14
C LEU A 518 22.90 8.47 -1.69
N ASP A 519 24.05 8.52 -1.02
CA ASP A 519 24.60 7.38 -0.29
C ASP A 519 24.01 7.30 1.13
N ALA A 520 24.33 6.20 1.84
CA ALA A 520 23.80 5.97 3.19
C ALA A 520 24.24 7.04 4.20
N GLU A 521 25.40 7.67 4.02
CA GLU A 521 25.87 8.73 4.90
C GLU A 521 25.06 10.01 4.70
N LYS A 522 24.81 10.39 3.45
CA LYS A 522 23.96 11.55 3.12
C LYS A 522 22.53 11.37 3.61
N VAL A 523 21.95 10.17 3.44
CA VAL A 523 20.60 9.85 3.95
C VAL A 523 20.52 10.06 5.48
N LEU A 524 21.56 9.70 6.22
CA LEU A 524 21.58 9.82 7.69
C LEU A 524 21.95 11.24 8.17
N THR A 525 22.70 12.01 7.39
CA THR A 525 23.24 13.30 7.83
C THR A 525 22.45 14.50 7.35
N ILE A 526 21.87 14.47 6.15
CA ILE A 526 21.06 15.57 5.61
C ILE A 526 19.93 15.99 6.57
N PRO A 527 19.10 15.09 7.11
CA PRO A 527 18.05 15.49 8.06
C PRO A 527 18.59 16.24 9.26
N ARG A 528 19.73 15.78 9.81
CA ARG A 528 20.39 16.42 10.96
C ARG A 528 20.90 17.80 10.64
N HIS A 529 21.46 18.00 9.44
CA HIS A 529 21.94 19.30 8.99
C HIS A 529 20.78 20.28 8.77
N ILE A 530 19.68 19.83 8.19
CA ILE A 530 18.48 20.66 8.01
C ILE A 530 17.93 21.10 9.37
N HIS A 531 17.72 20.17 10.30
CA HIS A 531 17.24 20.47 11.65
C HIS A 531 18.21 21.37 12.42
N ALA A 532 19.52 21.16 12.30
CA ALA A 532 20.50 22.02 12.95
C ALA A 532 20.44 23.46 12.40
N ARG A 533 20.26 23.63 11.10
CA ARG A 533 20.09 24.94 10.46
C ARG A 533 18.82 25.62 10.95
N GLU A 534 17.70 24.92 10.99
CA GLU A 534 16.42 25.42 11.52
C GLU A 534 16.54 25.91 12.98
N VAL A 535 17.22 25.12 13.84
CA VAL A 535 17.44 25.50 15.25
C VAL A 535 18.30 26.74 15.36
N VAL A 536 19.34 26.85 14.54
CA VAL A 536 20.22 28.03 14.53
C VAL A 536 19.47 29.27 14.06
N GLU A 537 18.73 29.18 12.97
CA GLU A 537 17.93 30.26 12.40
C GLU A 537 16.85 30.71 13.39
N ARG A 538 16.09 29.81 14.01
CA ARG A 538 15.12 30.13 15.08
C ARG A 538 15.79 30.71 16.34
N GLY A 539 16.96 30.22 16.72
CA GLY A 539 17.71 30.73 17.87
C GLY A 539 18.27 32.14 17.66
N PHE A 540 18.65 32.48 16.44
CA PHE A 540 19.05 33.86 16.09
C PHE A 540 17.87 34.84 16.15
N MET A 541 16.69 34.44 15.66
CA MET A 541 15.49 35.29 15.66
C MET A 541 14.94 35.55 17.08
N SER A 542 14.97 34.53 17.97
CA SER A 542 14.52 34.72 19.36
C SER A 542 15.40 35.64 20.19
N ASN A 543 16.62 35.95 19.76
CA ASN A 543 17.54 36.89 20.44
C ASN A 543 17.43 38.32 19.92
N PHE A 544 16.61 38.60 18.90
CA PHE A 544 16.33 39.94 18.37
C PHE A 544 14.99 40.51 18.77
N LEU A 545 14.18 39.76 19.55
CA LEU A 545 12.98 40.23 20.25
C LEU A 545 13.30 40.45 21.73
#